data_518ae5b15c2c1e764011cdec2d83f802
#
_entry.id   518ae5b15c2c1e764011cdec2d83f802
#
_cell.length_a   1.000
_cell.length_b   1.000
_cell.length_c   1.000
_cell.angle_alpha   90.00
_cell.angle_beta   90.00
_cell.angle_gamma   90.00
#
_symmetry.space_group_name_H-M   'P 1'
#
loop_
_entity.id
_entity.type
_entity.pdbx_description
1 polymer ?
#
loop_
_entity_poly.entity_id
_entity_poly.type
_entity_poly.pdbx_seq_one_letter_code
_entity_poly.pdbx_strand_id
1 'polypeptide(L)'
;MFKKSVATLMLALAVVVSAPLYAANGSAAARTSQSSLSQVEQTDLLFMREEEKVARDVYLKLYESWRLAVFSNIASAEQSHMDALLKLLRTYRLPDPAAGNAIGEFTNPALQSLYDSLMEKGQLSALDALQVGGIIEETDMRDLAGAIDRSDNVDIDTTYESLLCGSRNHLRAFAHNLESMTGQPYAALVLTQEEVDAILNSPMEQCGQR
;
A
#
# COMPACT_ATOMS: atom_id res chain seq x y z
N MET A 1 -51.26 -13.97 38.12
CA MET A 1 -51.38 -12.79 37.27
C MET A 1 -50.98 -13.24 35.85
N PHE A 2 -51.96 -13.57 35.02
CA PHE A 2 -51.77 -14.08 33.67
C PHE A 2 -51.75 -12.90 32.68
N LYS A 3 -50.68 -12.78 31.87
CA LYS A 3 -50.70 -11.92 30.69
C LYS A 3 -50.77 -12.79 29.45
N LYS A 4 -51.87 -12.63 28.74
CA LYS A 4 -52.17 -13.30 27.46
C LYS A 4 -51.38 -12.59 26.35
N SER A 5 -50.62 -13.35 25.56
CA SER A 5 -50.07 -12.91 24.26
C SER A 5 -51.10 -13.13 23.17
N VAL A 6 -51.35 -12.09 22.39
CA VAL A 6 -52.20 -12.14 21.20
C VAL A 6 -51.26 -12.26 19.99
N ALA A 7 -51.38 -13.37 19.27
CA ALA A 7 -50.69 -13.60 18.02
C ALA A 7 -51.54 -13.04 16.87
N THR A 8 -51.01 -12.06 16.13
CA THR A 8 -51.66 -11.54 14.92
C THR A 8 -51.15 -12.30 13.70
N LEU A 9 -52.05 -13.01 13.06
CA LEU A 9 -51.82 -13.79 11.82
C LEU A 9 -51.94 -12.81 10.64
N MET A 10 -50.85 -12.53 9.92
CA MET A 10 -50.86 -11.77 8.65
C MET A 10 -50.93 -12.74 7.49
N LEU A 11 -52.02 -12.68 6.75
CA LEU A 11 -52.25 -13.43 5.52
C LEU A 11 -51.63 -12.70 4.34
N ALA A 12 -50.57 -13.27 3.75
CA ALA A 12 -49.92 -12.70 2.55
C ALA A 12 -50.58 -13.27 1.30
N LEU A 13 -51.20 -12.37 0.51
CA LEU A 13 -51.81 -12.67 -0.78
C LEU A 13 -50.72 -12.64 -1.86
N ALA A 14 -50.35 -13.78 -2.44
CA ALA A 14 -49.39 -13.89 -3.54
C ALA A 14 -50.11 -13.59 -4.87
N VAL A 15 -49.75 -12.49 -5.51
CA VAL A 15 -50.13 -12.16 -6.88
C VAL A 15 -49.06 -12.70 -7.82
N VAL A 16 -49.40 -13.72 -8.60
CA VAL A 16 -48.54 -14.26 -9.66
C VAL A 16 -48.73 -13.39 -10.91
N VAL A 17 -47.75 -12.61 -11.25
CA VAL A 17 -47.69 -11.89 -12.52
C VAL A 17 -46.73 -12.63 -13.45
N SER A 18 -47.27 -13.27 -14.46
CA SER A 18 -46.54 -13.91 -15.55
C SER A 18 -46.07 -12.86 -16.55
N ALA A 19 -44.74 -12.63 -16.62
CA ALA A 19 -44.10 -11.80 -17.65
C ALA A 19 -43.61 -12.68 -18.81
N PRO A 20 -43.68 -12.22 -20.07
CA PRO A 20 -43.21 -12.98 -21.21
C PRO A 20 -41.66 -12.98 -21.30
N LEU A 21 -41.10 -14.16 -21.61
CA LEU A 21 -39.71 -14.33 -21.98
C LEU A 21 -39.43 -13.62 -23.31
N TYR A 22 -38.70 -12.52 -23.29
CA TYR A 22 -37.99 -12.03 -24.46
C TYR A 22 -36.57 -12.59 -24.45
N ALA A 23 -36.26 -13.50 -25.35
CA ALA A 23 -34.90 -13.94 -25.63
C ALA A 23 -34.21 -12.86 -26.43
N ALA A 24 -33.37 -12.05 -25.76
CA ALA A 24 -32.42 -11.16 -26.39
C ALA A 24 -31.08 -11.86 -26.53
N ASN A 25 -30.82 -12.43 -27.72
CA ASN A 25 -29.45 -12.79 -28.13
C ASN A 25 -28.66 -11.49 -28.32
N GLY A 26 -27.99 -11.03 -27.26
CA GLY A 26 -27.01 -9.95 -27.27
C GLY A 26 -25.68 -10.52 -26.84
N SER A 27 -24.73 -10.64 -27.76
CA SER A 27 -23.31 -10.87 -27.46
C SER A 27 -22.85 -9.78 -26.49
N ALA A 28 -22.82 -10.11 -25.20
CA ALA A 28 -22.21 -9.28 -24.20
C ALA A 28 -20.69 -9.37 -24.38
N ALA A 29 -20.13 -8.47 -25.23
CA ALA A 29 -18.74 -8.11 -25.06
C ALA A 29 -18.60 -7.63 -23.61
N ALA A 30 -17.84 -8.35 -22.80
CA ALA A 30 -17.44 -7.91 -21.48
C ALA A 30 -16.67 -6.60 -21.66
N ARG A 31 -17.38 -5.49 -21.56
CA ARG A 31 -16.76 -4.20 -21.28
C ARG A 31 -16.33 -4.34 -19.82
N THR A 32 -15.04 -4.54 -19.60
CA THR A 32 -14.43 -4.15 -18.34
C THR A 32 -14.67 -2.66 -18.23
N SER A 33 -15.75 -2.27 -17.57
CA SER A 33 -15.96 -0.87 -17.21
C SER A 33 -14.91 -0.57 -16.15
N GLN A 34 -13.79 0.04 -16.58
CA GLN A 34 -12.94 0.75 -15.67
C GLN A 34 -13.86 1.73 -14.92
N SER A 35 -14.01 1.57 -13.62
CA SER A 35 -14.83 2.48 -12.82
C SER A 35 -14.21 3.89 -12.93
N SER A 36 -15.03 4.91 -12.83
CA SER A 36 -14.50 6.28 -12.81
C SER A 36 -13.72 6.45 -11.50
N LEU A 37 -12.49 6.96 -11.60
CA LEU A 37 -11.64 7.22 -10.43
C LEU A 37 -12.39 8.06 -9.38
N SER A 38 -12.58 7.51 -8.19
CA SER A 38 -13.20 8.21 -7.06
C SER A 38 -12.24 9.27 -6.48
N GLN A 39 -12.79 10.23 -5.70
CA GLN A 39 -11.97 11.24 -5.03
C GLN A 39 -11.00 10.60 -4.03
N VAL A 40 -11.37 9.48 -3.40
CA VAL A 40 -10.53 8.75 -2.45
C VAL A 40 -9.33 8.13 -3.18
N GLU A 41 -9.57 7.40 -4.27
CA GLU A 41 -8.50 6.81 -5.08
C GLU A 41 -7.56 7.86 -5.67
N GLN A 42 -8.09 9.03 -6.09
CA GLN A 42 -7.24 10.16 -6.52
C GLN A 42 -6.30 10.61 -5.41
N THR A 43 -6.84 10.76 -4.19
CA THR A 43 -6.07 11.18 -3.03
C THR A 43 -5.01 10.14 -2.66
N ASP A 44 -5.41 8.86 -2.63
CA ASP A 44 -4.50 7.76 -2.32
C ASP A 44 -3.38 7.63 -3.37
N LEU A 45 -3.68 7.72 -4.67
CA LEU A 45 -2.67 7.69 -5.73
C LEU A 45 -1.63 8.82 -5.62
N LEU A 46 -2.08 10.04 -5.31
CA LEU A 46 -1.19 11.18 -5.13
C LEU A 46 -0.33 11.00 -3.86
N PHE A 47 -0.93 10.52 -2.79
CA PHE A 47 -0.24 10.26 -1.52
C PHE A 47 0.81 9.16 -1.69
N MET A 48 0.42 7.98 -2.18
CA MET A 48 1.34 6.84 -2.39
C MET A 48 2.51 7.21 -3.31
N ARG A 49 2.27 8.05 -4.34
CA ARG A 49 3.34 8.51 -5.22
C ARG A 49 4.45 9.27 -4.49
N GLU A 50 4.10 10.11 -3.52
CA GLU A 50 5.08 10.83 -2.71
C GLU A 50 5.59 9.98 -1.54
N GLU A 51 4.83 9.03 -1.03
CA GLU A 51 5.28 8.10 0.03
C GLU A 51 6.41 7.19 -0.47
N GLU A 52 6.27 6.61 -1.66
CA GLU A 52 7.37 5.88 -2.31
C GLU A 52 8.61 6.77 -2.56
N LYS A 53 8.37 8.05 -2.84
CA LYS A 53 9.47 9.01 -2.93
C LYS A 53 10.13 9.23 -1.58
N VAL A 54 9.38 9.27 -0.46
CA VAL A 54 9.98 9.36 0.90
C VAL A 54 10.89 8.16 1.12
N ALA A 55 10.41 6.94 0.88
CA ALA A 55 11.19 5.72 1.04
C ALA A 55 12.49 5.78 0.22
N ARG A 56 12.38 6.03 -1.09
CA ARG A 56 13.53 6.14 -1.98
C ARG A 56 14.54 7.19 -1.50
N ASP A 57 14.08 8.39 -1.19
CA ASP A 57 14.95 9.53 -0.88
C ASP A 57 15.67 9.33 0.46
N VAL A 58 14.97 8.80 1.48
CA VAL A 58 15.56 8.40 2.76
C VAL A 58 16.66 7.35 2.52
N TYR A 59 16.36 6.29 1.76
CA TYR A 59 17.35 5.24 1.51
C TYR A 59 18.57 5.73 0.73
N LEU A 60 18.39 6.61 -0.24
CA LEU A 60 19.51 7.25 -0.93
C LEU A 60 20.41 8.01 0.07
N LYS A 61 19.82 8.80 0.97
CA LYS A 61 20.57 9.58 1.97
C LYS A 61 21.21 8.70 3.03
N LEU A 62 20.53 7.66 3.50
CA LEU A 62 21.11 6.73 4.46
C LEU A 62 22.23 5.89 3.85
N TYR A 63 22.15 5.57 2.54
CA TYR A 63 23.28 4.95 1.83
C TYR A 63 24.50 5.89 1.75
N GLU A 64 24.29 7.19 1.50
CA GLU A 64 25.38 8.17 1.53
C GLU A 64 26.11 8.19 2.88
N SER A 65 25.36 8.08 3.98
CA SER A 65 25.89 8.14 5.35
C SER A 65 26.52 6.83 5.82
N TRP A 66 25.85 5.70 5.61
CA TRP A 66 26.21 4.43 6.25
C TRP A 66 26.81 3.38 5.31
N ARG A 67 26.68 3.55 3.99
CA ARG A 67 27.21 2.63 2.96
C ARG A 67 26.71 1.16 3.09
N LEU A 68 25.59 0.94 3.74
CA LEU A 68 24.96 -0.37 3.80
C LEU A 68 24.20 -0.65 2.48
N ALA A 69 24.56 -1.73 1.79
CA ALA A 69 24.05 -2.06 0.46
C ALA A 69 22.51 -2.23 0.41
N VAL A 70 21.87 -2.61 1.54
CA VAL A 70 20.41 -2.73 1.64
C VAL A 70 19.72 -1.44 1.21
N PHE A 71 20.23 -0.28 1.61
CA PHE A 71 19.64 1.01 1.26
C PHE A 71 19.70 1.30 -0.25
N SER A 72 20.86 1.10 -0.90
CA SER A 72 20.97 1.36 -2.35
C SER A 72 20.14 0.39 -3.17
N ASN A 73 20.05 -0.87 -2.75
CA ASN A 73 19.27 -1.89 -3.44
C ASN A 73 17.77 -1.58 -3.36
N ILE A 74 17.27 -1.25 -2.17
CA ILE A 74 15.87 -0.94 -1.96
C ILE A 74 15.51 0.41 -2.59
N ALA A 75 16.35 1.45 -2.49
CA ALA A 75 16.11 2.72 -3.18
C ALA A 75 15.88 2.55 -4.70
N SER A 76 16.55 1.58 -5.33
CA SER A 76 16.33 1.24 -6.75
C SER A 76 14.97 0.56 -6.97
N ALA A 77 14.50 -0.25 -6.02
CA ALA A 77 13.18 -0.85 -6.07
C ALA A 77 12.07 0.21 -5.89
N GLU A 78 12.25 1.13 -4.93
CA GLU A 78 11.30 2.23 -4.70
C GLU A 78 11.20 3.17 -5.92
N GLN A 79 12.28 3.36 -6.67
CA GLN A 79 12.18 4.06 -7.95
C GLN A 79 11.24 3.32 -8.92
N SER A 80 11.26 1.99 -8.94
CA SER A 80 10.35 1.19 -9.77
C SER A 80 8.90 1.27 -9.29
N HIS A 81 8.67 1.32 -7.98
CA HIS A 81 7.37 1.57 -7.37
C HIS A 81 6.84 2.95 -7.77
N MET A 82 7.66 3.97 -7.62
CA MET A 82 7.34 5.33 -8.09
C MET A 82 6.96 5.35 -9.57
N ASP A 83 7.68 4.63 -10.44
CA ASP A 83 7.41 4.61 -11.88
C ASP A 83 6.09 3.90 -12.19
N ALA A 84 5.72 2.85 -11.44
CA ALA A 84 4.43 2.18 -11.56
C ALA A 84 3.27 3.14 -11.20
N LEU A 85 3.39 3.88 -10.10
CA LEU A 85 2.39 4.89 -9.68
C LEU A 85 2.31 6.05 -10.68
N LEU A 86 3.44 6.51 -11.22
CA LEU A 86 3.45 7.54 -12.26
C LEU A 86 2.68 7.09 -13.51
N LYS A 87 2.75 5.81 -13.86
CA LYS A 87 1.96 5.25 -14.97
C LYS A 87 0.46 5.34 -14.69
N LEU A 88 0.01 5.04 -13.47
CA LEU A 88 -1.39 5.19 -13.06
C LEU A 88 -1.81 6.67 -13.09
N LEU A 89 -1.02 7.59 -12.51
CA LEU A 89 -1.31 9.02 -12.56
C LEU A 89 -1.52 9.51 -13.99
N ARG A 90 -0.67 9.08 -14.92
CA ARG A 90 -0.82 9.41 -16.35
C ARG A 90 -2.07 8.82 -16.98
N THR A 91 -2.41 7.56 -16.64
CA THR A 91 -3.62 6.87 -17.12
C THR A 91 -4.86 7.64 -16.71
N TYR A 92 -4.89 8.09 -15.45
CA TYR A 92 -6.02 8.84 -14.89
C TYR A 92 -5.91 10.36 -15.08
N ARG A 93 -4.88 10.85 -15.78
CA ARG A 93 -4.63 12.28 -16.07
C ARG A 93 -4.52 13.13 -14.80
N LEU A 94 -3.96 12.57 -13.76
CA LEU A 94 -3.62 13.28 -12.52
C LEU A 94 -2.26 13.96 -12.64
N PRO A 95 -2.06 15.11 -11.98
CA PRO A 95 -0.75 15.72 -11.88
C PRO A 95 0.21 14.81 -11.07
N ASP A 96 1.49 14.79 -11.41
CA ASP A 96 2.50 14.13 -10.58
C ASP A 96 2.94 15.07 -9.44
N PRO A 97 2.61 14.78 -8.17
CA PRO A 97 2.99 15.65 -7.05
C PRO A 97 4.50 15.66 -6.77
N ALA A 98 5.23 14.64 -7.27
CA ALA A 98 6.68 14.54 -7.12
C ALA A 98 7.44 15.24 -8.26
N ALA A 99 6.73 15.79 -9.26
CA ALA A 99 7.36 16.39 -10.43
C ALA A 99 8.16 17.64 -10.08
N GLY A 100 9.46 17.63 -10.39
CA GLY A 100 10.35 18.76 -10.16
C GLY A 100 10.90 18.87 -8.75
N ASN A 101 10.44 18.07 -7.80
CA ASN A 101 10.95 18.06 -6.44
C ASN A 101 12.33 17.38 -6.36
N ALA A 102 13.28 18.01 -5.70
CA ALA A 102 14.59 17.42 -5.41
C ALA A 102 14.47 16.28 -4.38
N ILE A 103 15.59 15.59 -4.13
CA ILE A 103 15.67 14.60 -3.04
C ILE A 103 15.41 15.31 -1.71
N GLY A 104 14.43 14.79 -0.95
CA GLY A 104 14.01 15.33 0.34
C GLY A 104 13.02 16.49 0.26
N GLU A 105 12.48 16.80 -0.92
CA GLU A 105 11.43 17.81 -1.11
C GLU A 105 10.09 17.15 -1.48
N PHE A 106 9.02 17.53 -0.79
CA PHE A 106 7.69 16.94 -0.95
C PHE A 106 6.63 18.04 -1.05
N THR A 107 5.63 17.81 -1.90
CA THR A 107 4.46 18.68 -2.03
C THR A 107 3.52 18.51 -0.84
N ASN A 108 3.39 17.29 -0.34
CA ASN A 108 2.58 16.98 0.84
C ASN A 108 3.35 17.34 2.13
N PRO A 109 2.86 18.30 2.95
CA PRO A 109 3.58 18.74 4.15
C PRO A 109 3.68 17.67 5.25
N ALA A 110 2.75 16.70 5.28
CA ALA A 110 2.85 15.59 6.22
C ALA A 110 3.98 14.64 5.84
N LEU A 111 4.17 14.36 4.55
CA LEU A 111 5.27 13.55 4.04
C LEU A 111 6.61 14.29 4.16
N GLN A 112 6.64 15.63 4.01
CA GLN A 112 7.83 16.42 4.33
C GLN A 112 8.23 16.25 5.79
N SER A 113 7.27 16.38 6.71
CA SER A 113 7.54 16.22 8.15
C SER A 113 7.96 14.78 8.49
N LEU A 114 7.39 13.78 7.82
CA LEU A 114 7.79 12.39 7.97
C LEU A 114 9.24 12.19 7.53
N TYR A 115 9.60 12.66 6.34
CA TYR A 115 10.97 12.59 5.82
C TYR A 115 11.97 13.23 6.81
N ASP A 116 11.68 14.44 7.28
CA ASP A 116 12.56 15.14 8.21
C ASP A 116 12.78 14.35 9.51
N SER A 117 11.72 13.79 10.08
CA SER A 117 11.77 12.95 11.29
C SER A 117 12.54 11.65 11.09
N LEU A 118 12.33 10.99 9.95
CA LEU A 118 13.04 9.75 9.58
C LEU A 118 14.53 10.02 9.39
N MET A 119 14.88 11.14 8.75
CA MET A 119 16.29 11.55 8.57
C MET A 119 16.94 11.93 9.90
N GLU A 120 16.25 12.65 10.79
CA GLU A 120 16.75 12.96 12.14
C GLU A 120 17.12 11.67 12.88
N LYS A 121 16.24 10.66 12.89
CA LYS A 121 16.51 9.36 13.51
C LYS A 121 17.61 8.59 12.78
N GLY A 122 17.52 8.48 11.47
CA GLY A 122 18.40 7.64 10.66
C GLY A 122 19.87 8.12 10.61
N GLN A 123 20.13 9.37 10.96
CA GLN A 123 21.49 9.92 11.03
C GLN A 123 22.18 9.67 12.38
N LEU A 124 21.50 9.14 13.38
CA LEU A 124 22.09 8.90 14.71
C LEU A 124 23.09 7.73 14.71
N SER A 125 22.73 6.63 14.08
CA SER A 125 23.57 5.43 13.96
C SER A 125 23.13 4.55 12.79
N ALA A 126 24.01 3.62 12.37
CA ALA A 126 23.65 2.61 11.38
C ALA A 126 22.49 1.70 11.85
N LEU A 127 22.39 1.46 13.17
CA LEU A 127 21.28 0.73 13.76
C LEU A 127 19.96 1.51 13.64
N ASP A 128 19.98 2.81 13.99
CA ASP A 128 18.81 3.67 13.82
C ASP A 128 18.40 3.80 12.36
N ALA A 129 19.36 3.87 11.45
CA ALA A 129 19.09 3.88 10.01
C ALA A 129 18.36 2.61 9.54
N LEU A 130 18.78 1.43 9.98
CA LEU A 130 18.10 0.17 9.67
C LEU A 130 16.69 0.10 10.29
N GLN A 131 16.51 0.64 11.50
CA GLN A 131 15.18 0.77 12.11
C GLN A 131 14.28 1.73 11.31
N VAL A 132 14.83 2.82 10.78
CA VAL A 132 14.09 3.71 9.86
C VAL A 132 13.61 2.94 8.64
N GLY A 133 14.43 2.05 8.08
CA GLY A 133 13.99 1.17 7.01
C GLY A 133 12.78 0.31 7.42
N GLY A 134 12.84 -0.33 8.58
CA GLY A 134 11.70 -1.10 9.09
C GLY A 134 10.43 -0.25 9.30
N ILE A 135 10.57 0.96 9.86
CA ILE A 135 9.44 1.90 10.05
C ILE A 135 8.80 2.24 8.71
N ILE A 136 9.59 2.54 7.69
CA ILE A 136 9.09 2.90 6.36
C ILE A 136 8.31 1.72 5.76
N GLU A 137 8.89 0.53 5.73
CA GLU A 137 8.24 -0.63 5.09
C GLU A 137 6.96 -1.05 5.81
N GLU A 138 6.95 -1.03 7.14
CA GLU A 138 5.74 -1.34 7.90
C GLU A 138 4.65 -0.27 7.70
N THR A 139 5.03 1.01 7.59
CA THR A 139 4.10 2.11 7.32
C THR A 139 3.50 1.97 5.92
N ASP A 140 4.34 1.78 4.92
CA ASP A 140 3.94 1.62 3.52
C ASP A 140 2.98 0.42 3.35
N MET A 141 3.30 -0.73 3.96
CA MET A 141 2.39 -1.89 3.93
C MET A 141 1.02 -1.59 4.53
N ARG A 142 0.96 -0.87 5.65
CA ARG A 142 -0.30 -0.47 6.27
C ARG A 142 -1.11 0.45 5.36
N ASP A 143 -0.46 1.44 4.77
CA ASP A 143 -1.10 2.46 3.98
C ASP A 143 -1.53 1.94 2.61
N LEU A 144 -0.74 1.06 1.97
CA LEU A 144 -1.11 0.31 0.77
C LEU A 144 -2.32 -0.62 1.02
N ALA A 145 -2.31 -1.39 2.12
CA ALA A 145 -3.45 -2.25 2.46
C ALA A 145 -4.74 -1.43 2.63
N GLY A 146 -4.66 -0.29 3.33
CA GLY A 146 -5.79 0.61 3.48
C GLY A 146 -6.24 1.24 2.15
N ALA A 147 -5.33 1.54 1.23
CA ALA A 147 -5.66 2.07 -0.09
C ALA A 147 -6.34 1.02 -0.97
N ILE A 148 -5.90 -0.25 -0.93
CA ILE A 148 -6.55 -1.39 -1.60
C ILE A 148 -7.99 -1.55 -1.09
N ASP A 149 -8.20 -1.51 0.23
CA ASP A 149 -9.53 -1.65 0.83
C ASP A 149 -10.53 -0.54 0.39
N ARG A 150 -10.02 0.61 -0.05
CA ARG A 150 -10.83 1.75 -0.51
C ARG A 150 -10.96 1.87 -2.02
N SER A 151 -10.23 1.07 -2.78
CA SER A 151 -10.24 1.08 -4.24
C SER A 151 -11.31 0.12 -4.79
N ASP A 152 -11.86 0.46 -5.97
CA ASP A 152 -12.68 -0.42 -6.78
C ASP A 152 -12.15 -0.55 -8.24
N ASN A 153 -10.93 -0.04 -8.48
CA ASN A 153 -10.25 -0.09 -9.78
C ASN A 153 -9.17 -1.16 -9.80
N VAL A 154 -9.38 -2.20 -10.61
CA VAL A 154 -8.52 -3.40 -10.69
C VAL A 154 -7.06 -3.09 -11.05
N ASP A 155 -6.80 -2.07 -11.86
CA ASP A 155 -5.43 -1.68 -12.24
C ASP A 155 -4.70 -0.97 -11.09
N ILE A 156 -5.42 -0.24 -10.25
CA ILE A 156 -4.91 0.35 -9.01
C ILE A 156 -4.58 -0.77 -8.03
N ASP A 157 -5.56 -1.65 -7.74
CA ASP A 157 -5.38 -2.77 -6.81
C ASP A 157 -4.21 -3.67 -7.22
N THR A 158 -4.12 -4.02 -8.51
CA THR A 158 -3.01 -4.83 -9.04
C THR A 158 -1.64 -4.14 -8.82
N THR A 159 -1.60 -2.82 -8.99
CA THR A 159 -0.38 -2.06 -8.75
C THR A 159 -0.03 -2.04 -7.26
N TYR A 160 -0.98 -1.68 -6.40
CA TYR A 160 -0.77 -1.64 -4.96
C TYR A 160 -0.41 -3.01 -4.37
N GLU A 161 -1.05 -4.11 -4.83
CA GLU A 161 -0.66 -5.46 -4.44
C GLU A 161 0.79 -5.81 -4.83
N SER A 162 1.26 -5.31 -5.98
CA SER A 162 2.65 -5.50 -6.42
C SER A 162 3.64 -4.71 -5.54
N LEU A 163 3.30 -3.46 -5.18
CA LEU A 163 4.08 -2.64 -4.26
C LEU A 163 4.12 -3.30 -2.87
N LEU A 164 2.96 -3.65 -2.32
CA LEU A 164 2.82 -4.34 -1.03
C LEU A 164 3.65 -5.64 -0.95
N CYS A 165 3.72 -6.38 -2.04
CA CYS A 165 4.61 -7.54 -2.17
C CYS A 165 6.08 -7.13 -2.07
N GLY A 166 6.48 -6.04 -2.71
CA GLY A 166 7.84 -5.46 -2.64
C GLY A 166 8.20 -5.06 -1.22
N SER A 167 7.35 -4.28 -0.55
CA SER A 167 7.57 -3.79 0.82
C SER A 167 7.72 -4.94 1.83
N ARG A 168 6.97 -6.06 1.67
CA ARG A 168 7.20 -7.26 2.49
C ARG A 168 8.60 -7.87 2.27
N ASN A 169 9.11 -7.86 1.03
CA ASN A 169 10.47 -8.31 0.75
C ASN A 169 11.53 -7.34 1.30
N HIS A 170 11.27 -6.04 1.23
CA HIS A 170 12.14 -5.02 1.80
C HIS A 170 12.22 -5.13 3.32
N LEU A 171 11.06 -5.34 4.00
CA LEU A 171 11.04 -5.58 5.45
C LEU A 171 11.89 -6.79 5.84
N ARG A 172 11.81 -7.91 5.08
CA ARG A 172 12.68 -9.08 5.32
C ARG A 172 14.17 -8.72 5.23
N ALA A 173 14.54 -7.85 4.27
CA ALA A 173 15.91 -7.43 4.12
C ALA A 173 16.37 -6.52 5.28
N PHE A 174 15.55 -5.58 5.74
CA PHE A 174 15.86 -4.76 6.91
C PHE A 174 15.93 -5.58 8.19
N ALA A 175 14.96 -6.46 8.43
CA ALA A 175 14.94 -7.36 9.58
C ALA A 175 16.22 -8.22 9.64
N HIS A 176 16.59 -8.84 8.52
CA HIS A 176 17.83 -9.64 8.45
C HIS A 176 19.10 -8.82 8.79
N ASN A 177 19.19 -7.57 8.30
CA ASN A 177 20.32 -6.70 8.62
C ASN A 177 20.33 -6.28 10.09
N LEU A 178 19.17 -5.96 10.67
CA LEU A 178 19.03 -5.65 12.10
C LEU A 178 19.38 -6.83 12.99
N GLU A 179 18.86 -8.01 12.68
CA GLU A 179 19.18 -9.24 13.41
C GLU A 179 20.67 -9.59 13.32
N SER A 180 21.28 -9.44 12.14
CA SER A 180 22.69 -9.66 11.93
C SER A 180 23.57 -8.70 12.73
N MET A 181 23.11 -7.45 12.91
CA MET A 181 23.85 -6.40 13.65
C MET A 181 23.69 -6.54 15.17
N THR A 182 22.50 -6.94 15.64
CA THR A 182 22.14 -6.91 17.06
C THR A 182 22.22 -8.28 17.73
N GLY A 183 22.12 -9.36 16.94
CA GLY A 183 21.92 -10.74 17.46
C GLY A 183 20.55 -10.96 18.10
N GLN A 184 19.60 -10.03 17.90
CA GLN A 184 18.23 -10.11 18.46
C GLN A 184 17.21 -10.23 17.33
N PRO A 185 16.10 -10.97 17.54
CA PRO A 185 15.00 -11.01 16.59
C PRO A 185 14.45 -9.59 16.31
N TYR A 186 13.95 -9.40 15.09
CA TYR A 186 13.31 -8.14 14.71
C TYR A 186 12.05 -7.88 15.54
N ALA A 187 11.97 -6.70 16.13
CA ALA A 187 10.78 -6.23 16.84
C ALA A 187 9.97 -5.29 15.94
N ALA A 188 8.67 -5.52 15.82
CA ALA A 188 7.75 -4.69 15.05
C ALA A 188 7.80 -3.23 15.54
N LEU A 189 7.74 -2.29 14.61
CA LEU A 189 7.88 -0.86 14.86
C LEU A 189 6.59 -0.08 14.61
N VAL A 190 5.73 -0.55 13.71
CA VAL A 190 4.46 0.09 13.30
C VAL A 190 3.31 -0.92 13.25
N LEU A 191 3.52 -2.08 12.63
CA LEU A 191 2.56 -3.17 12.58
C LEU A 191 2.53 -3.94 13.90
N THR A 192 1.60 -4.89 14.03
CA THR A 192 1.65 -5.84 15.16
C THR A 192 2.80 -6.85 14.96
N GLN A 193 3.34 -7.37 16.07
CA GLN A 193 4.38 -8.40 15.98
C GLN A 193 3.88 -9.65 15.25
N GLU A 194 2.60 -10.00 15.39
CA GLU A 194 1.98 -11.14 14.68
C GLU A 194 2.02 -10.97 13.15
N GLU A 195 1.69 -9.77 12.65
CA GLU A 195 1.76 -9.45 11.22
C GLU A 195 3.20 -9.51 10.71
N VAL A 196 4.13 -8.92 11.44
CA VAL A 196 5.55 -8.94 11.10
C VAL A 196 6.09 -10.37 11.11
N ASP A 197 5.80 -11.16 12.14
CA ASP A 197 6.23 -12.56 12.23
C ASP A 197 5.67 -13.40 11.07
N ALA A 198 4.42 -13.17 10.66
CA ALA A 198 3.83 -13.85 9.51
C ALA A 198 4.59 -13.53 8.21
N ILE A 199 5.04 -12.28 8.04
CA ILE A 199 5.86 -11.88 6.89
C ILE A 199 7.24 -12.52 6.96
N LEU A 200 7.95 -12.37 8.07
CA LEU A 200 9.35 -12.82 8.21
C LEU A 200 9.47 -14.34 8.14
N ASN A 201 8.47 -15.10 8.60
CA ASN A 201 8.45 -16.56 8.54
C ASN A 201 8.01 -17.11 7.18
N SER A 202 7.59 -16.26 6.24
CA SER A 202 7.25 -16.66 4.87
C SER A 202 8.44 -16.47 3.92
N PRO A 203 8.50 -17.22 2.80
CA PRO A 203 9.60 -17.07 1.85
C PRO A 203 9.51 -15.75 1.10
N MET A 204 10.64 -15.34 0.47
CA MET A 204 10.67 -14.23 -0.48
C MET A 204 9.61 -14.41 -1.57
N GLU A 205 8.91 -13.34 -1.88
CA GLU A 205 7.81 -13.32 -2.85
C GLU A 205 8.29 -12.89 -4.24
N GLN A 206 7.65 -13.42 -5.28
CA GLN A 206 7.87 -12.98 -6.66
C GLN A 206 6.82 -11.90 -7.01
N CYS A 207 7.21 -10.64 -6.99
CA CYS A 207 6.33 -9.50 -7.17
C CYS A 207 6.19 -9.16 -8.67
N GLY A 208 4.98 -8.72 -9.09
CA GLY A 208 4.73 -8.25 -10.45
C GLY A 208 4.61 -9.33 -11.54
N GLN A 209 4.57 -10.62 -11.18
CA GLN A 209 4.32 -11.73 -12.12
C GLN A 209 2.88 -12.23 -11.97
N ARG A 210 1.95 -11.57 -12.67
CA ARG A 210 0.61 -12.11 -12.93
C ARG A 210 0.21 -11.86 -14.38
#